data_86b0c81203ea230951be4876f58ebe28
#
_entry.id   86b0c81203ea230951be4876f58ebe28
#
_cell.length_a   1.000
_cell.length_b   1.000
_cell.length_c   1.000
_cell.angle_alpha   90.00
_cell.angle_beta   90.00
_cell.angle_gamma   90.00
#
_symmetry.space_group_name_H-M   'P 1'
#
loop_
_entity.id
_entity.type
_entity.pdbx_description
1 polymer ?
#
loop_
_entity_poly.entity_id
_entity_poly.type
_entity_poly.pdbx_seq_one_letter_code
_entity_poly.pdbx_strand_id
1 'polypeptide(L)'
;MAEKKDFPVFRVGIVTLSDKGYQGEREDKSGPRIKELLPAEQYEVVSMRLLPDERAMIEEELIRLADLEQCDLVLTTGGTGFSMRDVTPEATLAVSGRVAPGIAEAIRAGSMAITKRAMLSRAVSAIRHRTLIINLPGSPKAVEIGRAHV
;
A
#
# COMPACT_ATOMS: atom_id res chain seq x y z
N MET A 1 -32.97 -6.84 -15.54
CA MET A 1 -31.87 -7.51 -14.84
C MET A 1 -30.57 -6.92 -15.36
N ALA A 2 -29.78 -6.34 -14.48
CA ALA A 2 -28.51 -5.81 -14.91
C ALA A 2 -27.61 -6.98 -15.34
N GLU A 3 -27.08 -6.91 -16.53
CA GLU A 3 -26.07 -7.86 -16.96
C GLU A 3 -24.89 -7.78 -16.01
N LYS A 4 -24.50 -8.93 -15.45
CA LYS A 4 -23.24 -9.02 -14.74
C LYS A 4 -22.15 -8.67 -15.73
N LYS A 5 -21.48 -7.56 -15.46
CA LYS A 5 -20.28 -7.25 -16.20
C LYS A 5 -19.25 -8.32 -15.88
N ASP A 6 -18.83 -9.07 -16.89
CA ASP A 6 -17.78 -10.08 -16.78
C ASP A 6 -16.40 -9.43 -16.65
N PHE A 7 -16.26 -8.44 -15.75
CA PHE A 7 -14.94 -7.88 -15.45
C PHE A 7 -14.33 -8.67 -14.30
N PRO A 8 -13.07 -9.05 -14.42
CA PRO A 8 -12.39 -9.71 -13.31
C PRO A 8 -12.35 -8.78 -12.10
N VAL A 9 -12.65 -9.34 -10.93
CA VAL A 9 -12.47 -8.65 -9.66
C VAL A 9 -11.02 -8.83 -9.25
N PHE A 10 -10.33 -7.72 -8.99
CA PHE A 10 -8.93 -7.74 -8.57
C PHE A 10 -8.84 -8.04 -7.08
N ARG A 11 -7.94 -8.95 -6.72
CA ARG A 11 -7.67 -9.32 -5.33
C ARG A 11 -6.65 -8.36 -4.74
N VAL A 12 -6.99 -7.79 -3.59
CA VAL A 12 -6.17 -6.74 -2.94
C VAL A 12 -5.77 -7.16 -1.54
N GLY A 13 -4.50 -6.99 -1.21
CA GLY A 13 -4.00 -7.04 0.16
C GLY A 13 -3.67 -5.64 0.65
N ILE A 14 -3.98 -5.36 1.89
CA ILE A 14 -3.69 -4.07 2.54
C ILE A 14 -2.82 -4.34 3.76
N VAL A 15 -1.70 -3.61 3.86
CA VAL A 15 -0.77 -3.73 4.98
C VAL A 15 -0.53 -2.34 5.57
N THR A 16 -0.84 -2.18 6.84
CA THR A 16 -0.50 -0.96 7.58
C THR A 16 0.77 -1.21 8.38
N LEU A 17 1.75 -0.35 8.22
CA LEU A 17 3.03 -0.42 8.93
C LEU A 17 3.06 0.69 9.97
N SER A 18 3.02 0.31 11.23
CA SER A 18 3.02 1.25 12.35
C SER A 18 3.42 0.54 13.64
N ASP A 19 4.56 0.92 14.22
CA ASP A 19 4.97 0.41 15.54
C ASP A 19 3.91 0.73 16.60
N LYS A 20 3.43 1.97 16.63
CA LYS A 20 2.42 2.40 17.61
C LYS A 20 1.09 1.70 17.42
N GLY A 21 0.65 1.53 16.18
CA GLY A 21 -0.57 0.78 15.88
C GLY A 21 -0.46 -0.66 16.31
N TYR A 22 0.66 -1.31 16.03
CA TYR A 22 0.90 -2.70 16.38
C TYR A 22 0.93 -2.93 17.88
N GLN A 23 1.45 -1.95 18.65
CA GLN A 23 1.50 -1.99 20.12
C GLN A 23 0.16 -1.63 20.77
N GLY A 24 -0.83 -1.23 19.98
CA GLY A 24 -2.14 -0.81 20.50
C GLY A 24 -2.20 0.62 20.99
N GLU A 25 -1.14 1.41 20.80
CA GLU A 25 -1.07 2.82 21.24
C GLU A 25 -1.78 3.79 20.30
N ARG A 26 -2.10 3.34 19.08
CA ARG A 26 -2.77 4.16 18.07
C ARG A 26 -3.72 3.28 17.28
N GLU A 27 -4.92 3.81 16.99
CA GLU A 27 -5.87 3.15 16.11
C GLU A 27 -5.41 3.23 14.66
N ASP A 28 -5.50 2.10 13.93
CA ASP A 28 -5.27 2.09 12.49
C ASP A 28 -6.48 2.67 11.77
N LYS A 29 -6.33 3.87 11.21
CA LYS A 29 -7.35 4.53 10.40
C LYS A 29 -7.07 4.45 8.90
N SER A 30 -5.80 4.27 8.54
CA SER A 30 -5.38 4.27 7.14
C SER A 30 -5.80 3.01 6.40
N GLY A 31 -5.59 1.84 6.99
CA GLY A 31 -5.98 0.57 6.37
C GLY A 31 -7.47 0.49 6.06
N PRO A 32 -8.36 0.72 7.06
CA PRO A 32 -9.79 0.77 6.80
C PRO A 32 -10.20 1.83 5.78
N ARG A 33 -9.53 2.98 5.76
CA ARG A 33 -9.85 4.04 4.79
C ARG A 33 -9.49 3.61 3.35
N ILE A 34 -8.39 2.92 3.17
CA ILE A 34 -8.03 2.36 1.85
C ILE A 34 -9.13 1.42 1.37
N LYS A 35 -9.60 0.53 2.25
CA LYS A 35 -10.67 -0.41 1.91
C LYS A 35 -11.94 0.31 1.49
N GLU A 36 -12.33 1.37 2.21
CA GLU A 36 -13.52 2.16 1.88
C GLU A 36 -13.42 2.83 0.52
N LEU A 37 -12.21 3.25 0.11
CA LEU A 37 -11.99 3.96 -1.14
C LEU A 37 -11.95 3.05 -2.36
N LEU A 38 -11.80 1.74 -2.18
CA LEU A 38 -11.75 0.79 -3.28
C LEU A 38 -13.17 0.39 -3.70
N PRO A 39 -13.55 0.60 -4.98
CA PRO A 39 -14.87 0.16 -5.46
C PRO A 39 -15.05 -1.35 -5.31
N ALA A 40 -16.07 -1.76 -4.55
CA ALA A 40 -16.31 -3.18 -4.25
C ALA A 40 -16.63 -4.01 -5.49
N GLU A 41 -17.13 -3.39 -6.56
CA GLU A 41 -17.43 -4.07 -7.81
C GLU A 41 -16.16 -4.46 -8.60
N GLN A 42 -15.03 -3.82 -8.31
CA GLN A 42 -13.79 -4.01 -9.04
C GLN A 42 -12.70 -4.66 -8.19
N TYR A 43 -12.79 -4.52 -6.87
CA TYR A 43 -11.74 -4.96 -5.94
C TYR A 43 -12.32 -5.76 -4.80
N GLU A 44 -11.66 -6.87 -4.49
CA GLU A 44 -11.96 -7.68 -3.32
C GLU A 44 -10.77 -7.61 -2.38
N VAL A 45 -10.96 -7.07 -1.18
CA VAL A 45 -9.92 -7.03 -0.16
C VAL A 45 -9.88 -8.40 0.53
N VAL A 46 -8.86 -9.17 0.23
CA VAL A 46 -8.71 -10.55 0.73
C VAL A 46 -7.91 -10.63 2.03
N SER A 47 -7.17 -9.59 2.36
CA SER A 47 -6.36 -9.56 3.58
C SER A 47 -6.11 -8.14 4.01
N MET A 48 -6.22 -7.88 5.32
CA MET A 48 -5.81 -6.63 5.95
C MET A 48 -5.00 -6.97 7.18
N ARG A 49 -3.78 -6.47 7.26
CA ARG A 49 -2.91 -6.69 8.42
C ARG A 49 -2.24 -5.41 8.86
N LEU A 50 -2.03 -5.32 10.16
CA LEU A 50 -1.27 -4.26 10.80
C LEU A 50 0.01 -4.88 11.35
N LEU A 51 1.16 -4.38 10.91
CA LEU A 51 2.47 -4.89 11.29
C LEU A 51 3.33 -3.78 11.89
N PRO A 52 4.32 -4.14 12.72
CA PRO A 52 5.32 -3.16 13.15
C PRO A 52 6.26 -2.82 11.99
N ASP A 53 7.04 -1.75 12.15
CA ASP A 53 8.05 -1.33 11.17
C ASP A 53 9.30 -2.21 11.25
N GLU A 54 9.12 -3.51 10.99
CA GLU A 54 10.17 -4.52 10.98
C GLU A 54 10.32 -5.08 9.57
N ARG A 55 11.47 -4.83 8.95
CA ARG A 55 11.71 -5.17 7.56
C ARG A 55 11.42 -6.63 7.21
N ALA A 56 11.92 -7.55 8.03
CA ALA A 56 11.72 -8.99 7.78
C ALA A 56 10.23 -9.38 7.79
N MET A 57 9.46 -8.82 8.72
CA MET A 57 8.02 -9.09 8.81
C MET A 57 7.27 -8.51 7.61
N ILE A 58 7.68 -7.33 7.15
CA ILE A 58 7.08 -6.69 5.97
C ILE A 58 7.37 -7.53 4.73
N GLU A 59 8.62 -7.93 4.53
CA GLU A 59 9.01 -8.77 3.39
C GLU A 59 8.22 -10.08 3.36
N GLU A 60 8.12 -10.75 4.49
CA GLU A 60 7.38 -12.01 4.62
C GLU A 60 5.90 -11.83 4.25
N GLU A 61 5.27 -10.76 4.72
CA GLU A 61 3.88 -10.49 4.42
C GLU A 61 3.65 -10.16 2.94
N LEU A 62 4.53 -9.36 2.34
CA LEU A 62 4.43 -9.04 0.92
C LEU A 62 4.56 -10.29 0.06
N ILE A 63 5.48 -11.18 0.41
CA ILE A 63 5.63 -12.47 -0.27
C ILE A 63 4.38 -13.33 -0.11
N ARG A 64 3.82 -13.40 1.10
CA ARG A 64 2.61 -14.15 1.37
C ARG A 64 1.44 -13.66 0.51
N LEU A 65 1.25 -12.34 0.45
CA LEU A 65 0.15 -11.75 -0.31
C LEU A 65 0.31 -11.99 -1.82
N ALA A 66 1.54 -11.90 -2.32
CA ALA A 66 1.81 -12.10 -3.75
C ALA A 66 1.76 -13.59 -4.15
N ASP A 67 2.41 -14.44 -3.39
CA ASP A 67 2.66 -15.83 -3.79
C ASP A 67 1.57 -16.81 -3.31
N LEU A 68 1.08 -16.64 -2.07
CA LEU A 68 0.05 -17.53 -1.51
C LEU A 68 -1.35 -17.02 -1.77
N GLU A 69 -1.64 -15.77 -1.41
CA GLU A 69 -2.95 -15.15 -1.62
C GLU A 69 -3.17 -14.77 -3.09
N GLN A 70 -2.11 -14.74 -3.89
CA GLN A 70 -2.15 -14.38 -5.30
C GLN A 70 -2.88 -13.06 -5.55
N CYS A 71 -2.55 -12.06 -4.74
CA CYS A 71 -3.10 -10.73 -4.91
C CYS A 71 -2.65 -10.12 -6.24
N ASP A 72 -3.54 -9.39 -6.88
CA ASP A 72 -3.21 -8.57 -8.06
C ASP A 72 -2.57 -7.26 -7.64
N LEU A 73 -2.99 -6.74 -6.49
CA LEU A 73 -2.56 -5.45 -5.96
C LEU A 73 -2.32 -5.56 -4.46
N VAL A 74 -1.20 -5.04 -4.01
CA VAL A 74 -0.91 -4.88 -2.58
C VAL A 74 -0.68 -3.40 -2.30
N LEU A 75 -1.44 -2.86 -1.38
CA LEU A 75 -1.32 -1.47 -0.94
C LEU A 75 -0.76 -1.45 0.47
N THR A 76 0.37 -0.78 0.65
CA THR A 76 0.92 -0.56 1.99
C THR A 76 0.70 0.88 2.38
N THR A 77 0.59 1.16 3.67
CA THR A 77 0.50 2.52 4.20
C THR A 77 1.38 2.64 5.43
N GLY A 78 2.20 3.68 5.47
CA GLY A 78 3.15 3.91 6.56
C GLY A 78 4.57 3.47 6.23
N GLY A 79 5.52 3.91 7.05
CA GLY A 79 6.92 3.51 6.96
C GLY A 79 7.69 4.03 5.75
N THR A 80 7.28 5.17 5.17
CA THR A 80 7.89 5.71 3.94
C THR A 80 8.68 7.01 4.14
N GLY A 81 8.88 7.43 5.37
CA GLY A 81 9.58 8.68 5.67
C GLY A 81 11.07 8.51 5.91
N PHE A 82 11.65 9.40 6.73
CA PHE A 82 13.08 9.47 6.99
C PHE A 82 13.49 8.90 8.33
N SER A 83 12.55 8.41 9.14
CA SER A 83 12.90 7.74 10.40
C SER A 83 13.68 6.46 10.11
N MET A 84 14.58 6.08 11.01
CA MET A 84 15.33 4.83 10.87
C MET A 84 14.43 3.60 10.86
N ARG A 85 13.24 3.70 11.45
CA ARG A 85 12.26 2.61 11.45
C ARG A 85 11.42 2.58 10.17
N ASP A 86 11.51 3.61 9.32
CA ASP A 86 10.79 3.66 8.04
C ASP A 86 11.52 2.82 7.00
N VAL A 87 11.12 1.56 6.85
CA VAL A 87 11.81 0.58 5.99
C VAL A 87 10.89 -0.06 4.95
N THR A 88 9.68 0.48 4.78
CA THR A 88 8.71 -0.07 3.82
C THR A 88 9.24 -0.05 2.38
N PRO A 89 9.87 1.03 1.89
CA PRO A 89 10.41 1.02 0.52
C PRO A 89 11.47 -0.04 0.31
N GLU A 90 12.38 -0.19 1.26
CA GLU A 90 13.45 -1.18 1.20
C GLU A 90 12.90 -2.61 1.18
N ALA A 91 11.92 -2.89 2.04
CA ALA A 91 11.26 -4.20 2.09
C ALA A 91 10.55 -4.50 0.76
N THR A 92 9.85 -3.51 0.21
CA THR A 92 9.13 -3.65 -1.06
C THR A 92 10.08 -3.96 -2.21
N LEU A 93 11.17 -3.21 -2.32
CA LEU A 93 12.16 -3.43 -3.38
C LEU A 93 12.85 -4.79 -3.25
N ALA A 94 13.12 -5.23 -2.02
CA ALA A 94 13.80 -6.50 -1.77
C ALA A 94 13.00 -7.71 -2.28
N VAL A 95 11.67 -7.64 -2.27
CA VAL A 95 10.81 -8.75 -2.72
C VAL A 95 10.29 -8.57 -4.14
N SER A 96 10.67 -7.50 -4.81
CA SER A 96 10.18 -7.16 -6.15
C SER A 96 11.25 -7.41 -7.21
N GLY A 97 10.82 -7.88 -8.37
CA GLY A 97 11.73 -8.12 -9.49
C GLY A 97 11.87 -6.94 -10.44
N ARG A 98 10.87 -6.06 -10.47
CA ARG A 98 10.84 -4.91 -11.37
C ARG A 98 10.27 -3.71 -10.64
N VAL A 99 10.73 -2.51 -11.01
CA VAL A 99 10.22 -1.25 -10.45
C VAL A 99 9.28 -0.60 -11.47
N ALA A 100 8.16 -0.06 -10.98
CA ALA A 100 7.20 0.70 -11.78
C ALA A 100 7.13 2.12 -11.22
N PRO A 101 8.13 2.98 -11.45
CA PRO A 101 8.30 4.23 -10.69
C PRO A 101 7.21 5.27 -10.95
N GLY A 102 6.54 5.22 -12.09
CA GLY A 102 5.57 6.25 -12.47
C GLY A 102 4.41 6.40 -11.50
N ILE A 103 3.94 5.31 -10.88
CA ILE A 103 2.81 5.36 -9.94
C ILE A 103 3.22 6.12 -8.67
N ALA A 104 4.34 5.75 -8.07
CA ALA A 104 4.85 6.43 -6.87
C ALA A 104 5.18 7.90 -7.16
N GLU A 105 5.72 8.21 -8.33
CA GLU A 105 5.99 9.58 -8.76
C GLU A 105 4.70 10.39 -8.86
N ALA A 106 3.65 9.83 -9.47
CA ALA A 106 2.37 10.49 -9.62
C ALA A 106 1.71 10.78 -8.27
N ILE A 107 1.75 9.83 -7.34
CA ILE A 107 1.22 10.00 -5.99
C ILE A 107 1.98 11.11 -5.27
N ARG A 108 3.32 11.10 -5.36
CA ARG A 108 4.16 12.12 -4.73
C ARG A 108 3.90 13.51 -5.31
N ALA A 109 3.80 13.63 -6.63
CA ALA A 109 3.51 14.88 -7.31
C ALA A 109 2.13 15.43 -6.91
N GLY A 110 1.11 14.56 -6.87
CA GLY A 110 -0.23 14.95 -6.44
C GLY A 110 -0.25 15.41 -4.98
N SER A 111 0.49 14.72 -4.13
CA SER A 111 0.61 15.08 -2.70
C SER A 111 1.34 16.41 -2.51
N MET A 112 2.30 16.75 -3.37
CA MET A 112 3.02 18.03 -3.32
C MET A 112 2.10 19.24 -3.50
N ALA A 113 0.99 19.08 -4.20
CA ALA A 113 -0.01 20.15 -4.34
C ALA A 113 -0.71 20.48 -3.02
N ILE A 114 -0.72 19.54 -2.07
CA ILE A 114 -1.37 19.70 -0.76
C ILE A 114 -0.34 20.06 0.32
N THR A 115 0.81 19.39 0.32
CA THR A 115 1.86 19.63 1.31
C THR A 115 3.24 19.42 0.70
N LYS A 116 4.16 20.36 0.95
CA LYS A 116 5.54 20.23 0.50
C LYS A 116 6.28 19.08 1.18
N ARG A 117 5.80 18.59 2.33
CA ARG A 117 6.39 17.43 3.02
C ARG A 117 6.31 16.15 2.18
N ALA A 118 5.43 16.13 1.19
CA ALA A 118 5.33 14.97 0.29
C ALA A 118 6.65 14.65 -0.41
N MET A 119 7.53 15.65 -0.61
CA MET A 119 8.85 15.39 -1.20
C MET A 119 9.74 14.50 -0.33
N LEU A 120 9.43 14.37 0.95
CA LEU A 120 10.16 13.51 1.88
C LEU A 120 9.68 12.07 1.84
N SER A 121 8.63 11.77 1.10
CA SER A 121 8.17 10.39 0.93
C SER A 121 9.14 9.63 0.05
N ARG A 122 9.62 8.48 0.55
CA ARG A 122 10.49 7.57 -0.19
C ARG A 122 9.70 6.39 -0.77
N ALA A 123 8.37 6.50 -0.81
CA ALA A 123 7.47 5.47 -1.31
C ALA A 123 7.88 4.99 -2.70
N VAL A 124 7.71 3.69 -2.94
CA VAL A 124 7.99 3.06 -4.22
C VAL A 124 6.75 2.32 -4.72
N SER A 125 6.75 2.02 -6.01
CA SER A 125 5.80 1.11 -6.62
C SER A 125 6.60 0.10 -7.45
N ALA A 126 6.30 -1.18 -7.29
CA ALA A 126 7.11 -2.24 -7.86
C ALA A 126 6.26 -3.48 -8.14
N ILE A 127 6.83 -4.43 -8.87
CA ILE A 127 6.11 -5.62 -9.31
C ILE A 127 6.86 -6.86 -8.82
N ARG A 128 6.14 -7.72 -8.09
CA ARG A 128 6.60 -9.06 -7.76
C ARG A 128 5.76 -10.06 -8.57
N HIS A 129 6.39 -10.72 -9.56
CA HIS A 129 5.70 -11.62 -10.48
C HIS A 129 4.50 -10.92 -11.12
N ARG A 130 3.28 -11.25 -10.72
CA ARG A 130 2.05 -10.66 -11.25
C ARG A 130 1.41 -9.66 -10.30
N THR A 131 2.01 -9.41 -9.15
CA THR A 131 1.46 -8.54 -8.11
C THR A 131 2.09 -7.16 -8.20
N LEU A 132 1.27 -6.13 -8.34
CA LEU A 132 1.68 -4.75 -8.22
C LEU A 132 1.64 -4.35 -6.75
N ILE A 133 2.75 -3.84 -6.22
CA ILE A 133 2.87 -3.40 -4.83
C ILE A 133 3.08 -1.88 -4.85
N ILE A 134 2.21 -1.16 -4.16
CA ILE A 134 2.27 0.31 -4.09
C ILE A 134 2.33 0.75 -2.63
N ASN A 135 3.34 1.54 -2.30
CA ASN A 135 3.43 2.18 -0.98
C ASN A 135 2.61 3.46 -0.99
N LEU A 136 1.70 3.60 -0.04
CA LEU A 136 0.92 4.80 0.16
C LEU A 136 1.38 5.54 1.41
N PRO A 137 1.12 6.87 1.50
CA PRO A 137 1.43 7.64 2.69
C PRO A 137 0.71 7.11 3.93
N GLY A 138 1.26 7.42 5.12
CA GLY A 138 0.80 6.85 6.38
C GLY A 138 -0.42 7.50 7.02
N SER A 139 -0.94 8.62 6.49
CA SER A 139 -2.12 9.28 7.06
C SER A 139 -3.38 8.99 6.25
N PRO A 140 -4.56 8.96 6.88
CA PRO A 140 -5.81 8.74 6.14
C PRO A 140 -6.04 9.77 5.04
N LYS A 141 -5.71 11.03 5.29
CA LYS A 141 -5.85 12.10 4.30
C LYS A 141 -4.89 11.90 3.12
N ALA A 142 -3.66 11.53 3.39
CA ALA A 142 -2.67 11.26 2.35
C ALA A 142 -3.04 10.01 1.53
N VAL A 143 -3.67 9.03 2.15
CA VAL A 143 -4.21 7.84 1.46
C VAL A 143 -5.25 8.25 0.44
N GLU A 144 -6.14 9.20 0.75
CA GLU A 144 -7.13 9.70 -0.19
C GLU A 144 -6.48 10.32 -1.42
N ILE A 145 -5.41 11.08 -1.23
CA ILE A 145 -4.62 11.67 -2.32
C ILE A 145 -3.99 10.56 -3.18
N GLY A 146 -3.39 9.57 -2.53
CA GLY A 146 -2.78 8.44 -3.23
C GLY A 146 -3.79 7.68 -4.08
N ARG A 147 -4.98 7.43 -3.56
CA ARG A 147 -6.06 6.74 -4.28
C ARG A 147 -6.46 7.48 -5.56
N ALA A 148 -6.49 8.80 -5.53
CA ALA A 148 -6.87 9.61 -6.69
C ALA A 148 -5.87 9.46 -7.87
N HIS A 149 -4.65 8.99 -7.60
CA HIS A 149 -3.58 8.82 -8.60
C HIS A 149 -3.29 7.34 -8.92
N VAL A 150 -4.08 6.44 -8.40
CA VAL A 150 -4.02 5.00 -8.68
C VAL A 150 -5.30 4.54 -9.42
#